data_e234bb52b436dc9d9afb95fa7210bc44
#
_entry.id   e234bb52b436dc9d9afb95fa7210bc44
#
_cell.length_a   1.000
_cell.length_b   1.000
_cell.length_c   1.000
_cell.angle_alpha   90.00
_cell.angle_beta   90.00
_cell.angle_gamma   90.00
#
_symmetry.space_group_name_H-M   'P 1'
#
loop_
_entity.id
_entity.type
_entity.pdbx_description
1 polymer ?
#
loop_
_entity_poly.entity_id
_entity_poly.type
_entity_poly.pdbx_seq_one_letter_code
_entity_poly.pdbx_strand_id
1 'polypeptide(L)'
;MLVGNIYIIAGVAVVGGALFGFDISSMSAQLNENSYKCYFNQGPKGPPFTDHEDCSGPHSLVQGGITASMAAGSWLGALISGPLSDRIGRKTSIMVGCIVWIIGSILCCAAQNIGMLIVGRIINGISVGIESAQVPVYISELSPPSKRGRFVGLQQWAITWGILIMFYISYGCSYIGEQKSYSYSTASFRVPWGLQMVPAVFLFLGMMLLPESPRWLARKDRWEDCHRVLALVHAKGDLNHPFVAIELQDIRDMCEFERQHKHVTYLDLFKPRMLNRTLIVYYITYVFSMAGYSGDSNLLASSIQYIINVFMTIPALLWMDRWGRRNTILVGAALMAALMYANAGIMAAHGVVVPGGINGVPEESMKLSGGAAKGLIACTYLFVASFAPTVGPASWTYPPELYPLRLRGKGVAMSTSGNWAFNTALGLFTPVAFENIMWKTYLIFGVFNTAFFIHVFFIFPETAGKTLEETEAMFEDPNGIKYLGTPAWKTRVKTSEIARLEHGDVESKNIPHPHSPTAGTSSTAAGDNGETGESAGGSKTAEQQVEKAM
;
A
#
# COMPACT_ATOMS: atom_id res chain seq x y z
N MET A 1 14.69 -4.90 -25.33
CA MET A 1 15.71 -5.14 -24.30
C MET A 1 15.08 -4.86 -22.95
N LEU A 2 15.09 -5.80 -22.00
CA LEU A 2 14.50 -5.58 -20.68
C LEU A 2 15.44 -4.73 -19.80
N VAL A 3 14.87 -3.85 -19.00
CA VAL A 3 15.61 -2.98 -18.08
C VAL A 3 15.92 -3.77 -16.81
N GLY A 4 17.21 -3.86 -16.42
CA GLY A 4 17.66 -4.58 -15.23
C GLY A 4 17.98 -3.70 -14.02
N ASN A 5 17.99 -2.37 -14.17
CA ASN A 5 18.30 -1.47 -13.06
C ASN A 5 17.10 -1.33 -12.13
N ILE A 6 17.22 -1.80 -10.87
CA ILE A 6 16.16 -1.79 -9.88
C ILE A 6 15.62 -0.38 -9.59
N TYR A 7 16.45 0.67 -9.67
CA TYR A 7 16.01 2.04 -9.47
C TYR A 7 15.07 2.51 -10.58
N ILE A 8 15.35 2.11 -11.83
CA ILE A 8 14.48 2.43 -12.98
C ILE A 8 13.19 1.61 -12.88
N ILE A 9 13.31 0.32 -12.54
CA ILE A 9 12.16 -0.58 -12.37
C ILE A 9 11.22 -0.02 -11.30
N ALA A 10 11.75 0.32 -10.12
CA ALA A 10 10.95 0.91 -9.05
C ALA A 10 10.37 2.27 -9.46
N GLY A 11 11.18 3.15 -10.08
CA GLY A 11 10.74 4.48 -10.52
C GLY A 11 9.59 4.45 -11.52
N VAL A 12 9.58 3.48 -12.44
CA VAL A 12 8.45 3.30 -13.38
C VAL A 12 7.24 2.69 -12.65
N ALA A 13 7.44 1.62 -11.88
CA ALA A 13 6.34 0.90 -11.25
C ALA A 13 5.57 1.77 -10.23
N VAL A 14 6.25 2.64 -9.48
CA VAL A 14 5.59 3.51 -8.47
C VAL A 14 4.70 4.58 -9.08
N VAL A 15 4.76 4.84 -10.39
CA VAL A 15 3.78 5.70 -11.07
C VAL A 15 2.35 5.18 -10.88
N GLY A 16 2.16 3.85 -10.70
CA GLY A 16 0.88 3.28 -10.31
C GLY A 16 0.37 3.82 -8.96
N GLY A 17 1.29 4.13 -8.03
CA GLY A 17 0.94 4.87 -6.81
C GLY A 17 0.52 6.32 -7.09
N ALA A 18 1.19 6.99 -8.02
CA ALA A 18 0.83 8.37 -8.38
C ALA A 18 -0.59 8.47 -8.96
N LEU A 19 -1.10 7.45 -9.69
CA LEU A 19 -2.48 7.41 -10.18
C LEU A 19 -3.49 7.55 -9.04
N PHE A 20 -3.26 6.85 -7.91
CA PHE A 20 -4.06 7.00 -6.72
C PHE A 20 -4.08 8.45 -6.20
N GLY A 21 -2.89 9.10 -6.12
CA GLY A 21 -2.77 10.51 -5.72
C GLY A 21 -3.50 11.46 -6.67
N PHE A 22 -3.42 11.21 -7.98
CA PHE A 22 -4.09 12.01 -9.01
C PHE A 22 -5.62 12.00 -8.82
N ASP A 23 -6.23 10.83 -8.57
CA ASP A 23 -7.69 10.75 -8.42
C ASP A 23 -8.20 11.46 -7.17
N ILE A 24 -7.54 11.24 -6.02
CA ILE A 24 -7.93 11.91 -4.76
C ILE A 24 -7.91 13.42 -4.93
N SER A 25 -6.81 13.95 -5.46
CA SER A 25 -6.61 15.40 -5.55
C SER A 25 -7.47 16.04 -6.64
N SER A 26 -7.71 15.35 -7.76
CA SER A 26 -8.55 15.88 -8.82
C SER A 26 -9.97 16.16 -8.35
N MET A 27 -10.52 15.29 -7.52
CA MET A 27 -11.90 15.45 -7.05
C MET A 27 -12.00 16.45 -5.89
N SER A 28 -11.06 16.42 -4.95
CA SER A 28 -11.11 17.32 -3.78
C SER A 28 -11.06 18.80 -4.15
N ALA A 29 -10.34 19.17 -5.19
CA ALA A 29 -10.30 20.54 -5.69
C ALA A 29 -11.59 20.91 -6.44
N GLN A 30 -12.13 19.99 -7.26
CA GLN A 30 -13.28 20.26 -8.13
C GLN A 30 -14.61 20.39 -7.36
N LEU A 31 -14.81 19.63 -6.28
CA LEU A 31 -16.04 19.67 -5.49
C LEU A 31 -16.40 21.07 -4.97
N ASN A 32 -15.42 21.94 -4.80
CA ASN A 32 -15.61 23.30 -4.33
C ASN A 32 -15.79 24.33 -5.46
N GLU A 33 -15.54 23.97 -6.72
CA GLU A 33 -15.65 24.87 -7.85
C GLU A 33 -17.10 25.15 -8.26
N ASN A 34 -17.43 26.43 -8.47
CA ASN A 34 -18.76 26.83 -8.91
C ASN A 34 -19.10 26.29 -10.31
N SER A 35 -18.14 26.22 -11.24
CA SER A 35 -18.33 25.65 -12.57
C SER A 35 -18.79 24.19 -12.53
N TYR A 36 -18.18 23.39 -11.63
CA TYR A 36 -18.57 22.01 -11.40
C TYR A 36 -19.96 21.88 -10.76
N LYS A 37 -20.22 22.66 -9.70
CA LYS A 37 -21.49 22.65 -8.97
C LYS A 37 -22.65 23.04 -9.88
N CYS A 38 -22.50 24.11 -10.66
CA CYS A 38 -23.54 24.56 -11.57
C CYS A 38 -23.78 23.57 -12.72
N TYR A 39 -22.71 22.98 -13.29
CA TYR A 39 -22.85 22.03 -14.38
C TYR A 39 -23.62 20.76 -13.98
N PHE A 40 -23.34 20.23 -12.79
CA PHE A 40 -23.99 19.03 -12.29
C PHE A 40 -25.25 19.28 -11.46
N ASN A 41 -25.78 20.50 -11.46
CA ASN A 41 -27.02 20.89 -10.75
C ASN A 41 -27.00 20.55 -9.26
N GLN A 42 -25.90 20.83 -8.59
CA GLN A 42 -25.71 20.53 -7.17
C GLN A 42 -26.05 21.69 -6.24
N GLY A 43 -26.71 22.71 -6.73
CA GLY A 43 -27.16 23.84 -5.92
C GLY A 43 -28.46 23.55 -5.15
N PRO A 44 -28.74 24.33 -4.08
CA PRO A 44 -29.88 24.12 -3.20
C PRO A 44 -31.25 24.34 -3.88
N LYS A 45 -31.32 25.13 -4.96
CA LYS A 45 -32.56 25.43 -5.67
C LYS A 45 -32.82 24.53 -6.90
N GLY A 46 -31.87 23.68 -7.27
CA GLY A 46 -32.01 22.81 -8.45
C GLY A 46 -31.99 23.57 -9.79
N PRO A 47 -32.02 22.86 -10.93
CA PRO A 47 -32.04 23.46 -12.25
C PRO A 47 -33.45 24.01 -12.63
N PRO A 48 -33.54 25.04 -13.52
CA PRO A 48 -32.42 25.79 -14.09
C PRO A 48 -31.93 26.86 -13.10
N PHE A 49 -30.62 27.03 -12.99
CA PHE A 49 -30.03 28.10 -12.18
C PHE A 49 -30.27 29.45 -12.91
N THR A 50 -31.11 30.27 -12.36
CA THR A 50 -31.41 31.60 -12.90
C THR A 50 -30.37 32.62 -12.48
N ASP A 51 -29.74 32.39 -11.29
CA ASP A 51 -28.67 33.22 -10.74
C ASP A 51 -27.47 32.35 -10.40
N HIS A 52 -26.28 32.73 -10.88
CA HIS A 52 -25.03 31.98 -10.66
C HIS A 52 -24.56 31.96 -9.19
N GLU A 53 -25.14 32.75 -8.33
CA GLU A 53 -24.91 32.74 -6.89
C GLU A 53 -25.56 31.54 -6.17
N ASP A 54 -26.54 30.90 -6.81
CA ASP A 54 -27.29 29.77 -6.25
C ASP A 54 -26.63 28.37 -6.44
N CYS A 55 -25.47 28.31 -7.08
CA CYS A 55 -24.70 27.06 -7.23
C CYS A 55 -23.91 26.69 -5.96
N SER A 56 -24.22 27.30 -4.84
CA SER A 56 -23.55 27.08 -3.55
C SER A 56 -24.13 25.86 -2.83
N GLY A 57 -23.36 24.84 -2.65
CA GLY A 57 -23.58 23.73 -1.73
C GLY A 57 -24.24 22.50 -2.34
N PRO A 58 -23.46 21.43 -2.60
CA PRO A 58 -24.03 20.11 -2.83
C PRO A 58 -24.64 19.59 -1.54
N HIS A 59 -25.69 18.78 -1.67
CA HIS A 59 -26.21 18.01 -0.55
C HIS A 59 -25.08 17.10 -0.03
N SER A 60 -24.75 17.14 1.27
CA SER A 60 -23.64 16.39 1.88
C SER A 60 -23.64 14.90 1.53
N LEU A 61 -24.82 14.29 1.42
CA LEU A 61 -25.00 12.90 1.02
C LEU A 61 -24.54 12.63 -0.43
N VAL A 62 -24.81 13.54 -1.36
CA VAL A 62 -24.40 13.40 -2.78
C VAL A 62 -22.89 13.56 -2.89
N GLN A 63 -22.32 14.53 -2.21
CA GLN A 63 -20.87 14.75 -2.15
C GLN A 63 -20.14 13.53 -1.55
N GLY A 64 -20.65 13.02 -0.43
CA GLY A 64 -20.17 11.79 0.18
C GLY A 64 -20.24 10.59 -0.77
N GLY A 65 -21.34 10.44 -1.51
CA GLY A 65 -21.54 9.39 -2.50
C GLY A 65 -20.55 9.47 -3.67
N ILE A 66 -20.31 10.67 -4.20
CA ILE A 66 -19.33 10.88 -5.28
C ILE A 66 -17.91 10.57 -4.76
N THR A 67 -17.55 11.02 -3.58
CA THR A 67 -16.24 10.76 -2.98
C THR A 67 -16.04 9.28 -2.68
N ALA A 68 -17.01 8.62 -2.09
CA ALA A 68 -16.95 7.21 -1.73
C ALA A 68 -16.97 6.25 -2.93
N SER A 69 -17.50 6.68 -4.08
CA SER A 69 -17.65 5.83 -5.28
C SER A 69 -16.31 5.28 -5.79
N MET A 70 -15.27 6.10 -5.78
CA MET A 70 -13.91 5.67 -6.15
C MET A 70 -13.37 4.65 -5.14
N ALA A 71 -13.51 4.91 -3.85
CA ALA A 71 -13.04 3.99 -2.81
C ALA A 71 -13.78 2.64 -2.88
N ALA A 72 -15.09 2.65 -3.17
CA ALA A 72 -15.87 1.44 -3.40
C ALA A 72 -15.39 0.66 -4.63
N GLY A 73 -15.08 1.34 -5.73
CA GLY A 73 -14.43 0.74 -6.91
C GLY A 73 -13.08 0.14 -6.57
N SER A 74 -12.26 0.84 -5.77
CA SER A 74 -10.94 0.37 -5.35
C SER A 74 -11.02 -0.85 -4.43
N TRP A 75 -12.05 -0.93 -3.60
CA TRP A 75 -12.34 -2.12 -2.80
C TRP A 75 -12.54 -3.36 -3.69
N LEU A 76 -13.39 -3.25 -4.71
CA LEU A 76 -13.62 -4.33 -5.68
C LEU A 76 -12.35 -4.67 -6.47
N GLY A 77 -11.64 -3.65 -6.96
CA GLY A 77 -10.39 -3.80 -7.70
C GLY A 77 -9.30 -4.52 -6.90
N ALA A 78 -9.15 -4.19 -5.61
CA ALA A 78 -8.21 -4.84 -4.72
C ALA A 78 -8.53 -6.35 -4.55
N LEU A 79 -9.80 -6.72 -4.37
CA LEU A 79 -10.22 -8.13 -4.27
C LEU A 79 -9.93 -8.92 -5.56
N ILE A 80 -10.16 -8.30 -6.73
CA ILE A 80 -9.92 -8.92 -8.03
C ILE A 80 -8.42 -9.07 -8.30
N SER A 81 -7.58 -8.15 -7.78
CA SER A 81 -6.15 -8.06 -8.08
C SER A 81 -5.37 -9.32 -7.72
N GLY A 82 -5.69 -9.99 -6.60
CA GLY A 82 -5.02 -11.21 -6.16
C GLY A 82 -5.13 -12.36 -7.17
N PRO A 83 -6.36 -12.85 -7.48
CA PRO A 83 -6.56 -13.89 -8.50
C PRO A 83 -6.07 -13.48 -9.89
N LEU A 84 -6.20 -12.21 -10.25
CA LEU A 84 -5.72 -11.68 -11.52
C LEU A 84 -4.21 -11.85 -11.64
N SER A 85 -3.46 -11.37 -10.65
CA SER A 85 -1.99 -11.42 -10.67
C SER A 85 -1.43 -12.83 -10.56
N ASP A 86 -2.13 -13.74 -9.89
CA ASP A 86 -1.74 -15.15 -9.85
C ASP A 86 -1.88 -15.83 -11.22
N ARG A 87 -2.85 -15.41 -12.02
CA ARG A 87 -3.10 -15.98 -13.37
C ARG A 87 -2.17 -15.39 -14.43
N ILE A 88 -2.13 -14.05 -14.55
CA ILE A 88 -1.48 -13.35 -15.68
C ILE A 88 -0.13 -12.72 -15.35
N GLY A 89 0.29 -12.70 -14.07
CA GLY A 89 1.53 -12.07 -13.62
C GLY A 89 1.34 -10.68 -13.03
N ARG A 90 2.38 -10.19 -12.37
CA ARG A 90 2.34 -8.89 -11.68
C ARG A 90 2.40 -7.75 -12.68
N LYS A 91 3.36 -7.81 -13.62
CA LYS A 91 3.54 -6.85 -14.70
C LYS A 91 2.26 -6.69 -15.53
N THR A 92 1.71 -7.81 -16.00
CA THR A 92 0.51 -7.80 -16.85
C THR A 92 -0.70 -7.28 -16.10
N SER A 93 -0.84 -7.57 -14.81
CA SER A 93 -1.94 -7.04 -13.98
C SER A 93 -1.88 -5.52 -13.83
N ILE A 94 -0.69 -4.95 -13.65
CA ILE A 94 -0.46 -3.50 -13.64
C ILE A 94 -0.86 -2.90 -15.00
N MET A 95 -0.45 -3.50 -16.12
CA MET A 95 -0.84 -3.03 -17.45
C MET A 95 -2.35 -3.04 -17.68
N VAL A 96 -3.06 -4.07 -17.19
CA VAL A 96 -4.53 -4.13 -17.20
C VAL A 96 -5.12 -3.00 -16.36
N GLY A 97 -4.56 -2.73 -15.18
CA GLY A 97 -4.93 -1.58 -14.35
C GLY A 97 -4.85 -0.26 -15.12
N CYS A 98 -3.75 -0.01 -15.82
CA CYS A 98 -3.59 1.21 -16.65
C CYS A 98 -4.69 1.36 -17.72
N ILE A 99 -5.07 0.26 -18.39
CA ILE A 99 -6.14 0.29 -19.40
C ILE A 99 -7.48 0.66 -18.75
N VAL A 100 -7.81 0.03 -17.62
CA VAL A 100 -9.04 0.30 -16.86
C VAL A 100 -9.07 1.77 -16.41
N TRP A 101 -7.92 2.31 -15.94
CA TRP A 101 -7.78 3.71 -15.57
C TRP A 101 -8.10 4.66 -16.73
N ILE A 102 -7.54 4.41 -17.91
CA ILE A 102 -7.77 5.26 -19.10
C ILE A 102 -9.25 5.28 -19.46
N ILE A 103 -9.91 4.11 -19.44
CA ILE A 103 -11.36 4.00 -19.71
C ILE A 103 -12.17 4.83 -18.72
N GLY A 104 -11.91 4.67 -17.42
CA GLY A 104 -12.61 5.41 -16.38
C GLY A 104 -12.37 6.93 -16.47
N SER A 105 -11.14 7.34 -16.77
CA SER A 105 -10.79 8.77 -16.95
C SER A 105 -11.46 9.40 -18.16
N ILE A 106 -11.61 8.68 -19.27
CA ILE A 106 -12.38 9.13 -20.42
C ILE A 106 -13.86 9.35 -20.02
N LEU A 107 -14.44 8.42 -19.26
CA LEU A 107 -15.83 8.54 -18.81
C LEU A 107 -16.01 9.73 -17.85
N CYS A 108 -15.08 9.97 -16.92
CA CYS A 108 -15.11 11.13 -16.05
C CYS A 108 -15.00 12.44 -16.85
N CYS A 109 -14.06 12.51 -17.80
CA CYS A 109 -13.84 13.69 -18.64
C CYS A 109 -15.06 13.99 -19.51
N ALA A 110 -15.74 12.96 -20.03
CA ALA A 110 -16.92 13.06 -20.87
C ALA A 110 -18.24 13.15 -20.07
N ALA A 111 -18.19 13.17 -18.74
CA ALA A 111 -19.39 13.10 -17.90
C ALA A 111 -20.36 14.26 -18.17
N GLN A 112 -21.63 13.90 -18.38
CA GLN A 112 -22.74 14.84 -18.60
C GLN A 112 -23.69 14.90 -17.42
N ASN A 113 -23.64 13.91 -16.52
CA ASN A 113 -24.47 13.83 -15.33
C ASN A 113 -23.72 13.11 -14.21
N ILE A 114 -24.21 13.26 -12.97
CA ILE A 114 -23.60 12.68 -11.77
C ILE A 114 -23.50 11.15 -11.87
N GLY A 115 -24.51 10.49 -12.44
CA GLY A 115 -24.50 9.03 -12.61
C GLY A 115 -23.33 8.54 -13.47
N MET A 116 -23.06 9.21 -14.60
CA MET A 116 -21.92 8.90 -15.48
C MET A 116 -20.58 9.19 -14.77
N LEU A 117 -20.50 10.26 -13.99
CA LEU A 117 -19.32 10.58 -13.18
C LEU A 117 -19.05 9.49 -12.15
N ILE A 118 -20.08 9.05 -11.41
CA ILE A 118 -19.96 7.97 -10.40
C ILE A 118 -19.48 6.67 -11.07
N VAL A 119 -20.02 6.30 -12.22
CA VAL A 119 -19.57 5.09 -12.95
C VAL A 119 -18.11 5.23 -13.38
N GLY A 120 -17.71 6.37 -13.93
CA GLY A 120 -16.32 6.65 -14.30
C GLY A 120 -15.37 6.52 -13.09
N ARG A 121 -15.76 7.07 -11.95
CA ARG A 121 -15.00 6.98 -10.69
C ARG A 121 -14.92 5.56 -10.13
N ILE A 122 -15.97 4.77 -10.23
CA ILE A 122 -15.93 3.34 -9.85
C ILE A 122 -14.92 2.60 -10.73
N ILE A 123 -14.91 2.85 -12.04
CA ILE A 123 -13.96 2.21 -12.96
C ILE A 123 -12.52 2.66 -12.66
N ASN A 124 -12.27 3.96 -12.44
CA ASN A 124 -10.97 4.44 -11.96
C ASN A 124 -10.58 3.78 -10.65
N GLY A 125 -11.53 3.66 -9.71
CA GLY A 125 -11.33 2.97 -8.44
C GLY A 125 -10.87 1.53 -8.64
N ILE A 126 -11.50 0.75 -9.53
CA ILE A 126 -11.07 -0.63 -9.82
C ILE A 126 -9.59 -0.66 -10.24
N SER A 127 -9.16 0.27 -11.07
CA SER A 127 -7.75 0.41 -11.43
C SER A 127 -6.86 0.70 -10.22
N VAL A 128 -7.22 1.70 -9.42
CA VAL A 128 -6.46 2.06 -8.21
C VAL A 128 -6.37 0.89 -7.24
N GLY A 129 -7.44 0.10 -7.09
CA GLY A 129 -7.44 -1.11 -6.28
C GLY A 129 -6.42 -2.16 -6.77
N ILE A 130 -6.34 -2.37 -8.09
CA ILE A 130 -5.36 -3.27 -8.72
C ILE A 130 -3.95 -2.74 -8.51
N GLU A 131 -3.70 -1.47 -8.84
CA GLU A 131 -2.37 -0.84 -8.78
C GLU A 131 -1.84 -0.80 -7.34
N SER A 132 -2.65 -0.35 -6.39
CA SER A 132 -2.26 -0.24 -4.98
C SER A 132 -1.93 -1.59 -4.34
N ALA A 133 -2.51 -2.69 -4.83
CA ALA A 133 -2.17 -4.03 -4.38
C ALA A 133 -0.96 -4.62 -5.11
N GLN A 134 -0.85 -4.43 -6.43
CA GLN A 134 0.16 -5.13 -7.23
C GLN A 134 1.51 -4.44 -7.30
N VAL A 135 1.55 -3.10 -7.28
CA VAL A 135 2.82 -2.36 -7.35
C VAL A 135 3.73 -2.66 -6.16
N PRO A 136 3.27 -2.63 -4.88
CA PRO A 136 4.10 -3.02 -3.75
C PRO A 136 4.58 -4.47 -3.83
N VAL A 137 3.73 -5.40 -4.28
CA VAL A 137 4.10 -6.81 -4.46
C VAL A 137 5.19 -6.94 -5.53
N TYR A 138 4.99 -6.34 -6.71
CA TYR A 138 5.94 -6.36 -7.80
C TYR A 138 7.32 -5.83 -7.38
N ILE A 139 7.34 -4.67 -6.74
CA ILE A 139 8.58 -4.04 -6.26
C ILE A 139 9.23 -4.91 -5.17
N SER A 140 8.46 -5.46 -4.22
CA SER A 140 8.99 -6.28 -3.14
C SER A 140 9.61 -7.59 -3.63
N GLU A 141 9.08 -8.18 -4.71
CA GLU A 141 9.58 -9.41 -5.31
C GLU A 141 10.85 -9.22 -6.15
N LEU A 142 11.12 -8.00 -6.62
CA LEU A 142 12.31 -7.63 -7.40
C LEU A 142 13.40 -6.95 -6.55
N SER A 143 13.05 -6.48 -5.34
CA SER A 143 13.97 -5.71 -4.50
C SER A 143 14.81 -6.60 -3.62
N PRO A 144 16.12 -6.29 -3.46
CA PRO A 144 16.98 -6.97 -2.50
C PRO A 144 16.49 -6.75 -1.06
N PRO A 145 16.68 -7.73 -0.15
CA PRO A 145 16.20 -7.67 1.24
C PRO A 145 16.64 -6.40 1.99
N SER A 146 17.89 -5.99 1.80
CA SER A 146 18.51 -4.83 2.48
C SER A 146 17.89 -3.48 2.13
N LYS A 147 17.25 -3.35 0.96
CA LYS A 147 16.70 -2.09 0.44
C LYS A 147 15.20 -2.17 0.13
N ARG A 148 14.55 -3.29 0.46
CA ARG A 148 13.14 -3.55 0.12
C ARG A 148 12.20 -2.48 0.67
N GLY A 149 12.36 -2.11 1.93
CA GLY A 149 11.53 -1.07 2.55
C GLY A 149 11.64 0.26 1.85
N ARG A 150 12.85 0.66 1.44
CA ARG A 150 13.08 1.87 0.66
C ARG A 150 12.35 1.84 -0.68
N PHE A 151 12.48 0.76 -1.45
CA PHE A 151 11.87 0.67 -2.78
C PHE A 151 10.35 0.58 -2.73
N VAL A 152 9.80 -0.21 -1.81
CA VAL A 152 8.34 -0.29 -1.63
C VAL A 152 7.79 1.01 -1.04
N GLY A 153 8.54 1.68 -0.15
CA GLY A 153 8.18 2.98 0.40
C GLY A 153 8.07 4.09 -0.66
N LEU A 154 8.74 3.96 -1.82
CA LEU A 154 8.57 4.87 -2.96
C LEU A 154 7.11 4.92 -3.45
N GLN A 155 6.33 3.86 -3.24
CA GLN A 155 4.89 3.85 -3.53
C GLN A 155 4.19 5.02 -2.82
N GLN A 156 4.41 5.16 -1.51
CA GLN A 156 3.81 6.25 -0.74
C GLN A 156 4.30 7.62 -1.23
N TRP A 157 5.58 7.73 -1.53
CA TRP A 157 6.14 8.99 -2.04
C TRP A 157 5.56 9.37 -3.41
N ALA A 158 5.35 8.40 -4.29
CA ALA A 158 4.68 8.64 -5.57
C ALA A 158 3.22 9.09 -5.40
N ILE A 159 2.49 8.51 -4.42
CA ILE A 159 1.14 8.95 -4.06
C ILE A 159 1.16 10.44 -3.67
N THR A 160 2.08 10.85 -2.79
CA THR A 160 2.16 12.24 -2.32
C THR A 160 2.51 13.22 -3.44
N TRP A 161 3.40 12.86 -4.36
CA TRP A 161 3.68 13.64 -5.57
C TRP A 161 2.46 13.71 -6.50
N GLY A 162 1.75 12.61 -6.66
CA GLY A 162 0.51 12.57 -7.43
C GLY A 162 -0.52 13.58 -6.90
N ILE A 163 -0.74 13.58 -5.58
CA ILE A 163 -1.64 14.53 -4.93
C ILE A 163 -1.19 15.97 -5.18
N LEU A 164 0.09 16.27 -4.94
CA LEU A 164 0.62 17.63 -5.09
C LEU A 164 0.51 18.15 -6.52
N ILE A 165 0.96 17.37 -7.50
CA ILE A 165 0.95 17.75 -8.91
C ILE A 165 -0.49 18.01 -9.38
N MET A 166 -1.40 17.06 -9.08
CA MET A 166 -2.77 17.16 -9.53
C MET A 166 -3.52 18.29 -8.85
N PHE A 167 -3.20 18.58 -7.58
CA PHE A 167 -3.75 19.73 -6.87
C PHE A 167 -3.42 21.04 -7.60
N TYR A 168 -2.14 21.26 -7.94
CA TYR A 168 -1.75 22.49 -8.65
C TYR A 168 -2.28 22.55 -10.08
N ILE A 169 -2.42 21.41 -10.77
CA ILE A 169 -3.11 21.35 -12.06
C ILE A 169 -4.56 21.79 -11.90
N SER A 170 -5.29 21.24 -10.94
CA SER A 170 -6.68 21.58 -10.67
C SER A 170 -6.83 23.04 -10.25
N TYR A 171 -5.93 23.52 -9.37
CA TYR A 171 -5.89 24.91 -8.96
C TYR A 171 -5.62 25.88 -10.13
N GLY A 172 -4.69 25.53 -11.03
CA GLY A 172 -4.47 26.33 -12.24
C GLY A 172 -5.67 26.32 -13.20
N CYS A 173 -6.36 25.18 -13.30
CA CYS A 173 -7.54 25.05 -14.16
C CYS A 173 -8.78 25.76 -13.59
N SER A 174 -8.85 26.04 -12.28
CA SER A 174 -9.96 26.79 -11.68
C SER A 174 -10.06 28.23 -12.19
N TYR A 175 -8.94 28.81 -12.66
CA TYR A 175 -8.93 30.14 -13.28
C TYR A 175 -9.45 30.15 -14.73
N ILE A 176 -9.75 28.99 -15.33
CA ILE A 176 -10.26 28.91 -16.71
C ILE A 176 -11.73 29.33 -16.72
N GLY A 177 -12.05 30.48 -17.29
CA GLY A 177 -13.42 30.99 -17.41
C GLY A 177 -13.87 31.94 -16.30
N GLU A 178 -12.99 32.34 -15.37
CA GLU A 178 -13.30 33.24 -14.26
C GLU A 178 -13.45 34.73 -14.69
N GLN A 179 -13.30 35.04 -15.96
CA GLN A 179 -13.39 36.41 -16.44
C GLN A 179 -14.84 36.88 -16.62
N LYS A 180 -15.31 37.61 -15.65
CA LYS A 180 -16.33 38.73 -15.69
C LYS A 180 -17.66 38.55 -16.46
N SER A 181 -17.97 37.39 -17.01
CA SER A 181 -19.27 37.14 -17.64
C SER A 181 -19.68 35.71 -17.32
N TYR A 182 -20.69 35.55 -16.57
CA TYR A 182 -21.47 34.39 -16.13
C TYR A 182 -21.44 33.08 -16.96
N SER A 183 -20.41 32.84 -17.73
CA SER A 183 -20.20 31.61 -18.50
C SER A 183 -19.12 30.75 -17.86
N TYR A 184 -19.55 29.83 -17.01
CA TYR A 184 -18.66 28.83 -16.43
C TYR A 184 -18.16 27.86 -17.52
N SER A 185 -16.85 27.80 -17.69
CA SER A 185 -16.24 26.87 -18.64
C SER A 185 -16.18 25.47 -18.04
N THR A 186 -16.70 24.47 -18.74
CA THR A 186 -16.55 23.05 -18.35
C THR A 186 -15.11 22.57 -18.45
N ALA A 187 -14.21 23.35 -19.08
CA ALA A 187 -12.80 23.02 -19.16
C ALA A 187 -12.10 23.04 -17.80
N SER A 188 -12.57 23.84 -16.83
CA SER A 188 -11.99 23.93 -15.49
C SER A 188 -11.89 22.57 -14.79
N PHE A 189 -12.90 21.70 -14.90
CA PHE A 189 -12.90 20.38 -14.29
C PHE A 189 -12.60 19.24 -15.28
N ARG A 190 -12.89 19.39 -16.59
CA ARG A 190 -12.62 18.34 -17.58
C ARG A 190 -11.14 18.21 -17.91
N VAL A 191 -10.39 19.33 -17.97
CA VAL A 191 -8.95 19.29 -18.27
C VAL A 191 -8.18 18.51 -17.18
N PRO A 192 -8.36 18.76 -15.88
CA PRO A 192 -7.76 17.93 -14.84
C PRO A 192 -8.09 16.44 -14.98
N TRP A 193 -9.36 16.09 -15.20
CA TRP A 193 -9.76 14.68 -15.39
C TRP A 193 -9.20 14.04 -16.67
N GLY A 194 -8.96 14.82 -17.71
CA GLY A 194 -8.28 14.37 -18.92
C GLY A 194 -6.78 14.14 -18.68
N LEU A 195 -6.11 15.07 -17.99
CA LEU A 195 -4.67 14.99 -17.73
C LEU A 195 -4.26 13.81 -16.83
N GLN A 196 -5.17 13.30 -15.99
CA GLN A 196 -4.88 12.11 -15.18
C GLN A 196 -4.64 10.82 -16.01
N MET A 197 -4.94 10.82 -17.32
CA MET A 197 -4.59 9.71 -18.22
C MET A 197 -3.09 9.66 -18.53
N VAL A 198 -2.38 10.79 -18.48
CA VAL A 198 -0.97 10.90 -18.89
C VAL A 198 -0.06 9.95 -18.09
N PRO A 199 -0.09 9.93 -16.74
CA PRO A 199 0.75 9.01 -15.98
C PRO A 199 0.38 7.54 -16.22
N ALA A 200 -0.88 7.22 -16.53
CA ALA A 200 -1.27 5.83 -16.84
C ALA A 200 -0.68 5.35 -18.18
N VAL A 201 -0.67 6.20 -19.19
CA VAL A 201 -0.02 5.90 -20.47
C VAL A 201 1.48 5.72 -20.27
N PHE A 202 2.12 6.61 -19.50
CA PHE A 202 3.54 6.49 -19.16
C PHE A 202 3.85 5.18 -18.44
N LEU A 203 3.05 4.81 -17.43
CA LEU A 203 3.18 3.56 -16.70
C LEU A 203 3.01 2.35 -17.62
N PHE A 204 1.98 2.34 -18.46
CA PHE A 204 1.72 1.25 -19.41
C PHE A 204 2.92 1.01 -20.34
N LEU A 205 3.41 2.06 -20.97
CA LEU A 205 4.56 1.98 -21.89
C LEU A 205 5.84 1.58 -21.15
N GLY A 206 6.07 2.12 -19.96
CA GLY A 206 7.21 1.77 -19.12
C GLY A 206 7.18 0.31 -18.68
N MET A 207 6.02 -0.20 -18.28
CA MET A 207 5.86 -1.61 -17.89
C MET A 207 6.14 -2.59 -19.04
N MET A 208 5.94 -2.19 -20.31
CA MET A 208 6.31 -3.05 -21.44
C MET A 208 7.81 -3.38 -21.46
N LEU A 209 8.65 -2.47 -20.99
CA LEU A 209 10.12 -2.60 -20.97
C LEU A 209 10.66 -3.31 -19.71
N LEU A 210 9.84 -3.48 -18.68
CA LEU A 210 10.24 -4.09 -17.42
C LEU A 210 10.11 -5.61 -17.44
N PRO A 211 10.93 -6.36 -16.65
CA PRO A 211 10.80 -7.81 -16.49
C PRO A 211 9.55 -8.18 -15.67
N GLU A 212 9.10 -9.42 -15.79
CA GLU A 212 8.10 -10.01 -14.89
C GLU A 212 8.76 -10.41 -13.55
N SER A 213 7.95 -10.62 -12.51
CA SER A 213 8.44 -11.08 -11.21
C SER A 213 9.14 -12.45 -11.31
N PRO A 214 10.37 -12.60 -10.77
CA PRO A 214 11.08 -13.88 -10.79
C PRO A 214 10.33 -14.95 -9.98
N ARG A 215 9.70 -14.57 -8.86
CA ARG A 215 8.91 -15.51 -8.04
C ARG A 215 7.65 -16.00 -8.76
N TRP A 216 7.00 -15.17 -9.54
CA TRP A 216 5.86 -15.59 -10.35
C TRP A 216 6.31 -16.51 -11.50
N LEU A 217 7.44 -16.22 -12.15
CA LEU A 217 8.01 -17.06 -13.20
C LEU A 217 8.33 -18.45 -12.66
N ALA A 218 8.95 -18.56 -11.49
CA ALA A 218 9.23 -19.83 -10.81
C ALA A 218 7.94 -20.63 -10.53
N ARG A 219 6.89 -20.00 -10.04
CA ARG A 219 5.56 -20.63 -9.81
C ARG A 219 4.90 -21.16 -11.10
N LYS A 220 5.28 -20.60 -12.25
CA LYS A 220 4.82 -21.06 -13.59
C LYS A 220 5.80 -22.02 -14.26
N ASP A 221 6.74 -22.56 -13.51
CA ASP A 221 7.81 -23.48 -14.00
C ASP A 221 8.72 -22.89 -15.09
N ARG A 222 8.79 -21.55 -15.19
CA ARG A 222 9.65 -20.81 -16.12
C ARG A 222 11.00 -20.49 -15.46
N TRP A 223 11.76 -21.54 -15.11
CA TRP A 223 12.99 -21.41 -14.33
C TRP A 223 14.12 -20.67 -15.04
N GLU A 224 14.26 -20.86 -16.35
CA GLU A 224 15.26 -20.14 -17.14
C GLU A 224 15.00 -18.62 -17.16
N ASP A 225 13.73 -18.22 -17.32
CA ASP A 225 13.36 -16.82 -17.29
C ASP A 225 13.53 -16.23 -15.89
N CYS A 226 13.19 -16.99 -14.84
CA CYS A 226 13.42 -16.62 -13.45
C CYS A 226 14.91 -16.33 -13.21
N HIS A 227 15.79 -17.24 -13.61
CA HIS A 227 17.23 -17.10 -13.47
C HIS A 227 17.77 -15.89 -14.23
N ARG A 228 17.32 -15.69 -15.49
CA ARG A 228 17.68 -14.50 -16.28
C ARG A 228 17.26 -13.20 -15.61
N VAL A 229 16.04 -13.13 -15.07
CA VAL A 229 15.55 -11.92 -14.42
C VAL A 229 16.33 -11.62 -13.14
N LEU A 230 16.60 -12.63 -12.30
CA LEU A 230 17.43 -12.48 -11.10
C LEU A 230 18.83 -11.97 -11.46
N ALA A 231 19.50 -12.58 -12.44
CA ALA A 231 20.81 -12.15 -12.90
C ALA A 231 20.78 -10.71 -13.47
N LEU A 232 19.75 -10.38 -14.27
CA LEU A 232 19.60 -9.06 -14.87
C LEU A 232 19.45 -7.96 -13.81
N VAL A 233 18.63 -8.21 -12.77
CA VAL A 233 18.28 -7.20 -11.76
C VAL A 233 19.38 -7.05 -10.71
N HIS A 234 19.96 -8.17 -10.25
CA HIS A 234 20.88 -8.16 -9.11
C HIS A 234 22.37 -8.28 -9.49
N ALA A 235 22.70 -8.88 -10.65
CA ALA A 235 24.06 -9.18 -11.05
C ALA A 235 24.43 -8.66 -12.45
N LYS A 236 23.74 -7.65 -12.96
CA LYS A 236 24.01 -7.05 -14.30
C LYS A 236 24.05 -8.07 -15.45
N GLY A 237 23.35 -9.20 -15.31
CA GLY A 237 23.27 -10.27 -16.30
C GLY A 237 24.22 -11.45 -16.06
N ASP A 238 25.01 -11.45 -14.99
CA ASP A 238 25.86 -12.57 -14.62
C ASP A 238 25.02 -13.68 -13.97
N LEU A 239 24.84 -14.78 -14.68
CA LEU A 239 24.09 -15.95 -14.23
C LEU A 239 24.79 -16.74 -13.12
N ASN A 240 26.13 -16.64 -13.02
CA ASN A 240 26.94 -17.40 -12.07
C ASN A 240 27.22 -16.63 -10.76
N HIS A 241 26.64 -15.46 -10.58
CA HIS A 241 26.85 -14.66 -9.39
C HIS A 241 26.33 -15.39 -8.13
N PRO A 242 27.12 -15.47 -7.03
CA PRO A 242 26.75 -16.22 -5.83
C PRO A 242 25.39 -15.83 -5.25
N PHE A 243 25.06 -14.54 -5.21
CA PHE A 243 23.76 -14.03 -4.75
C PHE A 243 22.61 -14.61 -5.59
N VAL A 244 22.75 -14.66 -6.92
CA VAL A 244 21.72 -15.20 -7.83
C VAL A 244 21.48 -16.68 -7.57
N ALA A 245 22.55 -17.44 -7.32
CA ALA A 245 22.46 -18.87 -7.03
C ALA A 245 21.72 -19.14 -5.71
N ILE A 246 22.03 -18.37 -4.65
CA ILE A 246 21.37 -18.49 -3.33
C ILE A 246 19.89 -18.13 -3.43
N GLU A 247 19.55 -16.96 -3.98
CA GLU A 247 18.16 -16.50 -4.12
C GLU A 247 17.34 -17.46 -5.01
N LEU A 248 17.95 -18.02 -6.06
CA LEU A 248 17.30 -19.02 -6.92
C LEU A 248 17.02 -20.32 -6.16
N GLN A 249 17.95 -20.75 -5.30
CA GLN A 249 17.76 -21.93 -4.45
C GLN A 249 16.65 -21.70 -3.43
N ASP A 250 16.65 -20.57 -2.74
CA ASP A 250 15.59 -20.20 -1.78
C ASP A 250 14.20 -20.22 -2.45
N ILE A 251 14.11 -19.67 -3.68
CA ILE A 251 12.86 -19.70 -4.45
C ILE A 251 12.46 -21.13 -4.83
N ARG A 252 13.42 -22.01 -5.15
CA ARG A 252 13.14 -23.43 -5.48
C ARG A 252 12.59 -24.17 -4.28
N ASP A 253 13.26 -24.07 -3.15
CA ASP A 253 12.88 -24.77 -1.92
C ASP A 253 11.47 -24.33 -1.50
N MET A 254 11.17 -23.05 -1.61
CA MET A 254 9.84 -22.51 -1.33
C MET A 254 8.78 -23.01 -2.32
N CYS A 255 9.08 -23.05 -3.64
CA CYS A 255 8.14 -23.55 -4.65
C CYS A 255 7.87 -25.06 -4.48
N GLU A 256 8.86 -25.84 -4.07
CA GLU A 256 8.69 -27.26 -3.77
C GLU A 256 7.77 -27.46 -2.55
N PHE A 257 7.99 -26.73 -1.48
CA PHE A 257 7.10 -26.70 -0.31
C PHE A 257 5.67 -26.31 -0.68
N GLU A 258 5.49 -25.29 -1.54
CA GLU A 258 4.17 -24.87 -2.01
C GLU A 258 3.43 -25.91 -2.84
N ARG A 259 4.14 -26.69 -3.66
CA ARG A 259 3.53 -27.75 -4.49
C ARG A 259 2.90 -28.86 -3.67
N GLN A 260 3.41 -29.12 -2.49
CA GLN A 260 2.84 -30.11 -1.57
C GLN A 260 1.49 -29.65 -0.98
N HIS A 261 1.19 -28.32 -1.02
CA HIS A 261 0.00 -27.72 -0.46
C HIS A 261 -0.88 -27.11 -1.57
N LYS A 262 -1.61 -27.96 -2.32
CA LYS A 262 -2.44 -27.55 -3.46
C LYS A 262 -3.70 -26.76 -3.04
N HIS A 263 -4.08 -25.79 -3.87
CA HIS A 263 -5.29 -24.95 -3.79
C HIS A 263 -5.38 -23.97 -2.61
N VAL A 264 -4.84 -22.79 -2.81
CA VAL A 264 -4.96 -21.67 -1.89
C VAL A 264 -6.13 -20.77 -2.30
N THR A 265 -7.05 -20.50 -1.36
CA THR A 265 -8.21 -19.60 -1.52
C THR A 265 -8.10 -18.39 -0.59
N TYR A 266 -8.96 -17.38 -0.77
CA TYR A 266 -9.08 -16.28 0.21
C TYR A 266 -9.48 -16.77 1.60
N LEU A 267 -10.24 -17.86 1.69
CA LEU A 267 -10.66 -18.46 2.97
C LEU A 267 -9.47 -18.97 3.78
N ASP A 268 -8.36 -19.33 3.14
CA ASP A 268 -7.14 -19.77 3.83
C ASP A 268 -6.49 -18.65 4.66
N LEU A 269 -6.75 -17.39 4.33
CA LEU A 269 -6.30 -16.23 5.12
C LEU A 269 -6.94 -16.16 6.51
N PHE A 270 -8.12 -16.78 6.68
CA PHE A 270 -8.86 -16.80 7.94
C PHE A 270 -8.62 -18.07 8.76
N LYS A 271 -7.81 -19.03 8.24
CA LYS A 271 -7.39 -20.19 9.03
C LYS A 271 -6.54 -19.76 10.22
N PRO A 272 -6.58 -20.49 11.36
CA PRO A 272 -5.86 -20.11 12.58
C PRO A 272 -4.38 -19.81 12.36
N ARG A 273 -3.72 -20.51 11.45
CA ARG A 273 -2.29 -20.33 11.09
C ARG A 273 -2.01 -18.99 10.39
N MET A 274 -2.98 -18.47 9.61
CA MET A 274 -2.85 -17.23 8.83
C MET A 274 -3.58 -16.05 9.47
N LEU A 275 -4.55 -16.32 10.35
CA LEU A 275 -5.41 -15.31 10.94
C LEU A 275 -4.62 -14.20 11.64
N ASN A 276 -3.53 -14.55 12.31
CA ASN A 276 -2.65 -13.58 12.95
C ASN A 276 -2.08 -12.56 11.96
N ARG A 277 -1.53 -13.04 10.83
CA ARG A 277 -0.99 -12.18 9.76
C ARG A 277 -2.09 -11.31 9.15
N THR A 278 -3.26 -11.88 8.90
CA THR A 278 -4.41 -11.18 8.33
C THR A 278 -4.92 -10.08 9.25
N LEU A 279 -5.02 -10.32 10.55
CA LEU A 279 -5.43 -9.32 11.53
C LEU A 279 -4.41 -8.20 11.67
N ILE A 280 -3.12 -8.51 11.70
CA ILE A 280 -2.04 -7.52 11.72
C ILE A 280 -2.18 -6.56 10.54
N VAL A 281 -2.28 -7.11 9.33
CA VAL A 281 -2.26 -6.33 8.11
C VAL A 281 -3.56 -5.54 7.92
N TYR A 282 -4.70 -6.13 8.26
CA TYR A 282 -6.00 -5.47 8.16
C TYR A 282 -6.08 -4.22 9.05
N TYR A 283 -5.52 -4.29 10.25
CA TYR A 283 -5.58 -3.17 11.19
C TYR A 283 -4.67 -2.00 10.80
N ILE A 284 -3.47 -2.27 10.23
CA ILE A 284 -2.59 -1.20 9.78
C ILE A 284 -3.21 -0.39 8.63
N THR A 285 -3.92 -1.05 7.72
CA THR A 285 -4.57 -0.38 6.59
C THR A 285 -5.77 0.45 7.02
N TYR A 286 -6.47 0.05 8.07
CA TYR A 286 -7.55 0.83 8.70
C TYR A 286 -7.07 2.20 9.18
N VAL A 287 -5.97 2.23 9.94
CA VAL A 287 -5.42 3.50 10.45
C VAL A 287 -4.84 4.37 9.34
N PHE A 288 -4.26 3.75 8.30
CA PHE A 288 -3.83 4.48 7.11
C PHE A 288 -4.97 5.26 6.46
N SER A 289 -6.13 4.64 6.32
CA SER A 289 -7.32 5.30 5.77
C SER A 289 -7.74 6.52 6.59
N MET A 290 -7.67 6.41 7.91
CA MET A 290 -8.05 7.52 8.81
C MET A 290 -7.08 8.70 8.75
N ALA A 291 -5.80 8.46 8.46
CA ALA A 291 -4.78 9.51 8.41
C ALA A 291 -4.88 10.42 7.18
N GLY A 292 -5.51 9.95 6.10
CA GLY A 292 -5.71 10.70 4.86
C GLY A 292 -6.82 11.76 4.90
N TYR A 293 -7.67 11.73 5.93
CA TYR A 293 -8.82 12.63 6.05
C TYR A 293 -8.52 13.82 6.95
N SER A 294 -7.93 14.86 6.39
CA SER A 294 -7.92 16.20 6.98
C SER A 294 -8.69 17.14 6.07
N GLY A 295 -9.92 17.47 6.46
CA GLY A 295 -10.76 18.42 5.73
C GLY A 295 -10.32 19.84 6.03
N ASP A 296 -9.63 20.48 5.10
CA ASP A 296 -9.39 21.91 5.12
C ASP A 296 -10.06 22.57 3.91
N SER A 297 -11.03 23.40 4.17
CA SER A 297 -11.76 24.18 3.17
C SER A 297 -10.93 25.32 2.55
N ASN A 298 -9.70 25.53 3.02
CA ASN A 298 -8.83 26.57 2.50
C ASN A 298 -7.78 25.96 1.55
N LEU A 299 -7.94 26.20 0.24
CA LEU A 299 -7.06 25.71 -0.82
C LEU A 299 -5.56 25.98 -0.55
N LEU A 300 -5.23 27.13 0.04
CA LEU A 300 -3.85 27.47 0.33
C LEU A 300 -3.28 26.64 1.48
N ALA A 301 -4.07 26.40 2.54
CA ALA A 301 -3.67 25.55 3.65
C ALA A 301 -3.49 24.09 3.22
N SER A 302 -4.37 23.60 2.34
CA SER A 302 -4.25 22.26 1.76
C SER A 302 -2.98 22.10 0.93
N SER A 303 -2.55 23.11 0.18
CA SER A 303 -1.31 23.05 -0.62
C SER A 303 -0.07 22.88 0.25
N ILE A 304 0.02 23.61 1.38
CA ILE A 304 1.14 23.49 2.33
C ILE A 304 1.19 22.09 2.94
N GLN A 305 0.04 21.52 3.30
CA GLN A 305 -0.07 20.16 3.81
C GLN A 305 0.50 19.12 2.82
N TYR A 306 0.17 19.25 1.53
CA TYR A 306 0.68 18.33 0.50
C TYR A 306 2.19 18.47 0.30
N ILE A 307 2.72 19.69 0.36
CA ILE A 307 4.17 19.94 0.33
C ILE A 307 4.85 19.28 1.52
N ILE A 308 4.33 19.46 2.74
CA ILE A 308 4.85 18.81 3.96
C ILE A 308 4.85 17.29 3.78
N ASN A 309 3.77 16.71 3.25
CA ASN A 309 3.67 15.27 3.04
C ASN A 309 4.77 14.74 2.12
N VAL A 310 5.03 15.41 0.98
CA VAL A 310 6.09 15.01 0.04
C VAL A 310 7.47 15.05 0.71
N PHE A 311 7.82 16.16 1.37
CA PHE A 311 9.15 16.31 1.97
C PHE A 311 9.34 15.43 3.21
N MET A 312 8.32 15.27 4.05
CA MET A 312 8.40 14.46 5.25
C MET A 312 8.35 12.94 4.97
N THR A 313 8.02 12.52 3.76
CA THR A 313 8.16 11.10 3.36
C THR A 313 9.63 10.73 3.08
N ILE A 314 10.50 11.68 2.72
CA ILE A 314 11.92 11.43 2.40
C ILE A 314 12.67 10.72 3.55
N PRO A 315 12.54 11.11 4.83
CA PRO A 315 13.16 10.39 5.94
C PRO A 315 12.84 8.90 5.97
N ALA A 316 11.60 8.50 5.67
CA ALA A 316 11.25 7.08 5.60
C ALA A 316 12.02 6.35 4.51
N LEU A 317 12.13 6.93 3.31
CA LEU A 317 12.88 6.33 2.20
C LEU A 317 14.37 6.11 2.52
N LEU A 318 14.95 6.95 3.39
CA LEU A 318 16.36 6.88 3.75
C LEU A 318 16.63 5.95 4.92
N TRP A 319 15.74 5.91 5.92
CA TRP A 319 16.03 5.30 7.22
C TRP A 319 15.11 4.17 7.65
N MET A 320 13.96 3.93 6.98
CA MET A 320 12.99 2.89 7.39
C MET A 320 13.61 1.49 7.49
N ASP A 321 14.55 1.15 6.60
CA ASP A 321 15.25 -0.14 6.64
C ASP A 321 16.19 -0.28 7.85
N ARG A 322 16.64 0.85 8.43
CA ARG A 322 17.49 0.88 9.64
C ARG A 322 16.69 0.98 10.92
N TRP A 323 15.63 1.79 10.93
CA TRP A 323 14.78 1.99 12.12
C TRP A 323 13.90 0.78 12.41
N GLY A 324 13.55 0.03 11.39
CA GLY A 324 12.60 -1.08 11.45
C GLY A 324 11.16 -0.61 11.25
N ARG A 325 10.32 -1.53 10.77
CA ARG A 325 8.91 -1.23 10.46
C ARG A 325 8.11 -1.01 11.72
N ARG A 326 8.27 -1.89 12.71
CA ARG A 326 7.54 -1.85 13.98
C ARG A 326 7.79 -0.56 14.75
N ASN A 327 9.05 -0.20 14.96
CA ASN A 327 9.40 1.00 15.71
C ASN A 327 8.90 2.28 15.03
N THR A 328 9.03 2.34 13.70
CA THR A 328 8.53 3.47 12.89
C THR A 328 7.02 3.64 13.05
N ILE A 329 6.24 2.55 12.98
CA ILE A 329 4.79 2.58 13.16
C ILE A 329 4.41 3.02 14.57
N LEU A 330 5.10 2.52 15.62
CA LEU A 330 4.82 2.88 17.02
C LEU A 330 4.99 4.38 17.27
N VAL A 331 6.11 4.95 16.82
CA VAL A 331 6.35 6.40 16.97
C VAL A 331 5.28 7.20 16.24
N GLY A 332 4.95 6.82 14.99
CA GLY A 332 3.91 7.48 14.22
C GLY A 332 2.54 7.43 14.91
N ALA A 333 2.11 6.26 15.36
CA ALA A 333 0.82 6.07 16.03
C ALA A 333 0.69 6.91 17.30
N ALA A 334 1.74 6.98 18.12
CA ALA A 334 1.75 7.79 19.35
C ALA A 334 1.62 9.28 19.05
N LEU A 335 2.40 9.80 18.09
CA LEU A 335 2.36 11.21 17.69
C LEU A 335 1.00 11.57 17.08
N MET A 336 0.48 10.74 16.20
CA MET A 336 -0.81 10.95 15.55
C MET A 336 -1.96 10.95 16.57
N ALA A 337 -1.96 10.06 17.56
CA ALA A 337 -2.94 10.04 18.63
C ALA A 337 -2.92 11.34 19.45
N ALA A 338 -1.73 11.77 19.88
CA ALA A 338 -1.56 13.00 20.66
C ALA A 338 -2.06 14.24 19.91
N LEU A 339 -1.77 14.34 18.60
CA LEU A 339 -2.19 15.47 17.77
C LEU A 339 -3.70 15.47 17.48
N MET A 340 -4.33 14.29 17.34
CA MET A 340 -5.79 14.21 17.22
C MET A 340 -6.50 14.64 18.50
N TYR A 341 -5.98 14.25 19.68
CA TYR A 341 -6.51 14.75 20.94
C TYR A 341 -6.29 16.26 21.12
N ALA A 342 -5.14 16.78 20.67
CA ALA A 342 -4.88 18.22 20.68
C ALA A 342 -5.89 18.98 19.81
N ASN A 343 -6.16 18.51 18.58
CA ASN A 343 -7.17 19.09 17.70
C ASN A 343 -8.55 19.08 18.32
N ALA A 344 -8.95 17.94 18.92
CA ALA A 344 -10.22 17.85 19.64
C ALA A 344 -10.32 18.86 20.79
N GLY A 345 -9.25 18.99 21.60
CA GLY A 345 -9.17 19.93 22.73
C GLY A 345 -9.26 21.39 22.29
N ILE A 346 -8.54 21.79 21.23
CA ILE A 346 -8.57 23.15 20.68
C ILE A 346 -9.99 23.48 20.19
N MET A 347 -10.61 22.57 19.42
CA MET A 347 -11.97 22.79 18.92
C MET A 347 -13.03 22.80 20.03
N ALA A 348 -12.87 21.96 21.04
CA ALA A 348 -13.78 21.93 22.19
C ALA A 348 -13.71 23.21 23.03
N ALA A 349 -12.50 23.77 23.21
CA ALA A 349 -12.27 24.94 24.06
C ALA A 349 -12.59 26.28 23.38
N HIS A 350 -12.38 26.39 22.08
CA HIS A 350 -12.43 27.66 21.35
C HIS A 350 -13.35 27.65 20.12
N GLY A 351 -13.97 26.53 19.79
CA GLY A 351 -14.87 26.42 18.65
C GLY A 351 -16.23 27.04 18.92
N VAL A 352 -16.69 27.89 18.01
CA VAL A 352 -18.04 28.49 18.05
C VAL A 352 -18.91 27.77 17.03
N VAL A 353 -20.04 27.24 17.47
CA VAL A 353 -20.99 26.53 16.57
C VAL A 353 -21.65 27.53 15.64
N VAL A 354 -21.68 27.26 14.36
CA VAL A 354 -22.34 28.02 13.31
C VAL A 354 -23.56 27.23 12.82
N PRO A 355 -24.80 27.64 13.18
CA PRO A 355 -25.99 26.94 12.71
C PRO A 355 -26.10 27.01 11.18
N GLY A 356 -26.25 25.84 10.53
CA GLY A 356 -26.30 25.74 9.07
C GLY A 356 -24.93 25.68 8.38
N GLY A 357 -23.83 25.70 9.14
CA GLY A 357 -22.46 25.62 8.61
C GLY A 357 -21.89 26.93 8.06
N ILE A 358 -20.58 26.99 7.87
CA ILE A 358 -19.90 28.15 7.29
C ILE A 358 -20.19 28.16 5.78
N ASN A 359 -20.58 29.29 5.24
CA ASN A 359 -20.97 29.48 3.82
C ASN A 359 -22.05 28.50 3.33
N GLY A 360 -22.93 28.00 4.21
CA GLY A 360 -23.99 27.06 3.85
C GLY A 360 -23.51 25.60 3.68
N VAL A 361 -22.29 25.28 4.15
CA VAL A 361 -21.74 23.92 4.17
C VAL A 361 -21.99 23.30 5.54
N PRO A 362 -22.94 22.33 5.68
CA PRO A 362 -23.33 21.80 7.00
C PRO A 362 -22.19 21.12 7.76
N GLU A 363 -21.23 20.56 7.04
CA GLU A 363 -20.06 19.86 7.61
C GLU A 363 -19.10 20.83 8.31
N GLU A 364 -19.08 22.12 7.90
CA GLU A 364 -18.29 23.17 8.54
C GLU A 364 -19.08 23.82 9.69
N SER A 365 -19.54 22.99 10.63
CA SER A 365 -20.43 23.38 11.72
C SER A 365 -19.78 24.21 12.83
N MET A 366 -18.44 24.35 12.85
CA MET A 366 -17.71 25.08 13.87
C MET A 366 -16.71 26.07 13.26
N LYS A 367 -16.71 27.31 13.78
CA LYS A 367 -15.74 28.35 13.40
C LYS A 367 -14.72 28.57 14.51
N LEU A 368 -13.46 28.61 14.14
CA LEU A 368 -12.34 29.05 14.99
C LEU A 368 -11.78 30.37 14.51
N SER A 369 -11.26 31.17 15.42
CA SER A 369 -10.64 32.47 15.09
C SER A 369 -9.36 32.71 15.88
N GLY A 370 -8.51 33.60 15.37
CA GLY A 370 -7.30 34.05 16.07
C GLY A 370 -6.25 32.96 16.28
N GLY A 371 -5.69 32.92 17.49
CA GLY A 371 -4.61 31.98 17.85
C GLY A 371 -5.03 30.51 17.83
N ALA A 372 -6.29 30.21 18.19
CA ALA A 372 -6.82 28.84 18.20
C ALA A 372 -6.90 28.23 16.79
N ALA A 373 -7.31 29.02 15.78
CA ALA A 373 -7.32 28.57 14.39
C ALA A 373 -5.90 28.23 13.89
N LYS A 374 -4.92 29.10 14.20
CA LYS A 374 -3.51 28.83 13.88
C LYS A 374 -2.99 27.59 14.59
N GLY A 375 -3.40 27.35 15.85
CA GLY A 375 -3.07 26.16 16.62
C GLY A 375 -3.61 24.88 15.99
N LEU A 376 -4.87 24.87 15.53
CA LEU A 376 -5.49 23.74 14.84
C LEU A 376 -4.75 23.42 13.54
N ILE A 377 -4.46 24.43 12.71
CA ILE A 377 -3.72 24.27 11.46
C ILE A 377 -2.31 23.69 11.74
N ALA A 378 -1.61 24.21 12.75
CA ALA A 378 -0.30 23.70 13.13
C ALA A 378 -0.35 22.23 13.58
N CYS A 379 -1.33 21.84 14.41
CA CYS A 379 -1.52 20.45 14.82
C CYS A 379 -1.84 19.53 13.62
N THR A 380 -2.62 20.00 12.66
CA THR A 380 -2.92 19.26 11.42
C THR A 380 -1.66 19.07 10.57
N TYR A 381 -0.84 20.10 10.41
CA TYR A 381 0.43 19.97 9.68
C TYR A 381 1.41 19.04 10.39
N LEU A 382 1.50 19.11 11.71
CA LEU A 382 2.31 18.19 12.51
C LEU A 382 1.80 16.74 12.43
N PHE A 383 0.48 16.55 12.34
CA PHE A 383 -0.12 15.24 12.11
C PHE A 383 0.36 14.63 10.79
N VAL A 384 0.30 15.40 9.69
CA VAL A 384 0.80 14.95 8.39
C VAL A 384 2.32 14.73 8.43
N ALA A 385 3.06 15.63 9.08
CA ALA A 385 4.50 15.51 9.26
C ALA A 385 4.90 14.28 10.10
N SER A 386 4.02 13.80 10.98
CA SER A 386 4.22 12.57 11.74
C SER A 386 3.84 11.32 10.94
N PHE A 387 2.76 11.37 10.17
CA PHE A 387 2.26 10.29 9.33
C PHE A 387 3.21 9.96 8.17
N ALA A 388 3.68 10.98 7.46
CA ALA A 388 4.44 10.85 6.22
C ALA A 388 5.75 10.05 6.36
N PRO A 389 6.59 10.24 7.42
CA PRO A 389 7.81 9.44 7.60
C PRO A 389 7.58 8.10 8.30
N THR A 390 6.37 7.81 8.78
CA THR A 390 6.10 6.66 9.64
C THR A 390 5.07 5.70 9.07
N VAL A 391 3.80 5.87 9.43
CA VAL A 391 2.72 4.94 9.08
C VAL A 391 2.48 4.89 7.57
N GLY A 392 2.59 6.01 6.86
CA GLY A 392 2.35 6.09 5.42
C GLY A 392 3.15 5.05 4.62
N PRO A 393 4.49 5.14 4.56
CA PRO A 393 5.31 4.17 3.83
C PRO A 393 5.28 2.77 4.43
N ALA A 394 5.22 2.64 5.77
CA ALA A 394 5.21 1.35 6.45
C ALA A 394 3.97 0.52 6.12
N SER A 395 2.81 1.14 5.91
CA SER A 395 1.57 0.44 5.56
C SER A 395 1.61 -0.27 4.21
N TRP A 396 2.41 0.21 3.27
CA TRP A 396 2.62 -0.44 1.97
C TRP A 396 3.73 -1.49 2.00
N THR A 397 4.75 -1.29 2.85
CA THR A 397 5.91 -2.17 2.94
C THR A 397 5.61 -3.44 3.76
N TYR A 398 4.88 -3.29 4.86
CA TYR A 398 4.69 -4.36 5.83
C TYR A 398 3.81 -5.53 5.31
N PRO A 399 2.67 -5.30 4.59
CA PRO A 399 1.83 -6.39 4.12
C PRO A 399 2.54 -7.40 3.21
N PRO A 400 3.27 -7.00 2.15
CA PRO A 400 3.95 -7.97 1.30
C PRO A 400 5.09 -8.73 2.00
N GLU A 401 5.63 -8.21 3.12
CA GLU A 401 6.66 -8.89 3.91
C GLU A 401 6.08 -9.97 4.84
N LEU A 402 4.83 -9.86 5.25
CA LEU A 402 4.21 -10.79 6.20
C LEU A 402 3.66 -12.07 5.58
N TYR A 403 3.20 -12.00 4.33
CA TYR A 403 2.54 -13.14 3.71
C TYR A 403 3.52 -14.07 2.99
N PRO A 404 3.35 -15.41 3.16
CA PRO A 404 4.11 -16.40 2.41
C PRO A 404 3.87 -16.25 0.90
N LEU A 405 4.82 -16.69 0.10
CA LEU A 405 4.81 -16.54 -1.35
C LEU A 405 3.49 -17.01 -1.99
N ARG A 406 3.00 -18.18 -1.55
CA ARG A 406 1.74 -18.79 -2.05
C ARG A 406 0.48 -17.95 -1.80
N LEU A 407 0.44 -17.19 -0.71
CA LEU A 407 -0.70 -16.37 -0.28
C LEU A 407 -0.47 -14.87 -0.52
N ARG A 408 0.76 -14.45 -0.85
CA ARG A 408 1.16 -13.04 -0.89
C ARG A 408 0.26 -12.19 -1.77
N GLY A 409 0.01 -12.61 -3.01
CA GLY A 409 -0.87 -11.88 -3.92
C GLY A 409 -2.28 -11.69 -3.34
N LYS A 410 -2.86 -12.75 -2.77
CA LYS A 410 -4.20 -12.71 -2.14
C LYS A 410 -4.18 -12.01 -0.80
N GLY A 411 -3.11 -12.19 -0.01
CA GLY A 411 -2.95 -11.56 1.29
C GLY A 411 -2.84 -10.03 1.18
N VAL A 412 -1.99 -9.54 0.28
CA VAL A 412 -1.86 -8.11 0.01
C VAL A 412 -3.14 -7.55 -0.62
N ALA A 413 -3.79 -8.29 -1.53
CA ALA A 413 -5.08 -7.92 -2.09
C ALA A 413 -6.15 -7.78 -1.00
N MET A 414 -6.21 -8.70 -0.04
CA MET A 414 -7.14 -8.65 1.09
C MET A 414 -6.83 -7.46 2.02
N SER A 415 -5.56 -7.21 2.30
CA SER A 415 -5.11 -6.05 3.07
C SER A 415 -5.54 -4.73 2.43
N THR A 416 -5.20 -4.58 1.15
CA THR A 416 -5.56 -3.39 0.36
C THR A 416 -7.08 -3.25 0.24
N SER A 417 -7.81 -4.36 0.13
CA SER A 417 -9.28 -4.39 0.18
C SER A 417 -9.79 -3.83 1.51
N GLY A 418 -9.19 -4.20 2.64
CA GLY A 418 -9.53 -3.63 3.95
C GLY A 418 -9.35 -2.11 3.98
N ASN A 419 -8.22 -1.61 3.47
CA ASN A 419 -7.96 -0.18 3.34
C ASN A 419 -9.09 0.53 2.58
N TRP A 420 -9.46 0.04 1.42
CA TRP A 420 -10.48 0.67 0.58
C TRP A 420 -11.89 0.55 1.14
N ALA A 421 -12.23 -0.57 1.81
CA ALA A 421 -13.50 -0.72 2.51
C ALA A 421 -13.67 0.36 3.60
N PHE A 422 -12.62 0.57 4.41
CA PHE A 422 -12.62 1.64 5.43
C PHE A 422 -12.59 3.03 4.82
N ASN A 423 -11.85 3.27 3.73
CA ASN A 423 -11.93 4.55 3.01
C ASN A 423 -13.35 4.84 2.52
N THR A 424 -14.06 3.84 2.01
CA THR A 424 -15.46 3.98 1.61
C THR A 424 -16.35 4.35 2.80
N ALA A 425 -16.20 3.61 3.91
CA ALA A 425 -16.96 3.88 5.13
C ALA A 425 -16.67 5.28 5.70
N LEU A 426 -15.39 5.69 5.74
CA LEU A 426 -14.99 7.02 6.21
C LEU A 426 -15.47 8.13 5.28
N GLY A 427 -15.47 7.91 3.97
CA GLY A 427 -15.99 8.87 3.00
C GLY A 427 -17.47 9.19 3.22
N LEU A 428 -18.25 8.21 3.67
CA LEU A 428 -19.66 8.38 4.04
C LEU A 428 -19.85 8.90 5.46
N PHE A 429 -19.03 8.42 6.41
CA PHE A 429 -19.17 8.74 7.84
C PHE A 429 -18.68 10.15 8.19
N THR A 430 -17.54 10.59 7.63
CA THR A 430 -16.85 11.80 8.09
C THR A 430 -17.66 13.07 7.92
N PRO A 431 -18.31 13.35 6.75
CA PRO A 431 -19.16 14.53 6.61
C PRO A 431 -20.28 14.57 7.64
N VAL A 432 -21.01 13.44 7.77
CA VAL A 432 -22.11 13.31 8.72
C VAL A 432 -21.64 13.45 10.19
N ALA A 433 -20.44 12.95 10.51
CA ALA A 433 -19.87 13.07 11.84
C ALA A 433 -19.51 14.52 12.18
N PHE A 434 -18.86 15.25 11.26
CA PHE A 434 -18.55 16.66 11.50
C PHE A 434 -19.81 17.54 11.62
N GLU A 435 -20.86 17.23 10.86
CA GLU A 435 -22.15 17.91 10.98
C GLU A 435 -22.81 17.69 12.36
N ASN A 436 -22.85 16.43 12.86
CA ASN A 436 -23.66 16.08 14.03
C ASN A 436 -22.88 16.06 15.35
N ILE A 437 -21.65 15.54 15.37
CA ILE A 437 -20.84 15.38 16.58
C ILE A 437 -19.63 16.33 16.63
N MET A 438 -19.40 17.11 15.58
CA MET A 438 -18.45 18.22 15.52
C MET A 438 -17.03 17.80 15.96
N TRP A 439 -16.45 18.50 16.94
CA TRP A 439 -15.10 18.26 17.47
C TRP A 439 -14.89 16.85 18.05
N LYS A 440 -15.95 16.17 18.46
CA LYS A 440 -15.89 14.78 18.97
C LYS A 440 -15.42 13.79 17.91
N THR A 441 -15.54 14.14 16.63
CA THR A 441 -15.00 13.35 15.51
C THR A 441 -13.49 13.16 15.65
N TYR A 442 -12.74 14.19 16.05
CA TYR A 442 -11.29 14.06 16.30
C TYR A 442 -10.97 13.14 17.49
N LEU A 443 -11.84 13.10 18.53
CA LEU A 443 -11.67 12.15 19.65
C LEU A 443 -11.80 10.72 19.18
N ILE A 444 -12.76 10.42 18.30
CA ILE A 444 -12.93 9.07 17.74
C ILE A 444 -11.64 8.66 17.03
N PHE A 445 -11.07 9.53 16.18
CA PHE A 445 -9.82 9.25 15.50
C PHE A 445 -8.62 9.12 16.46
N GLY A 446 -8.57 9.91 17.52
CA GLY A 446 -7.58 9.79 18.59
C GLY A 446 -7.62 8.44 19.29
N VAL A 447 -8.82 7.95 19.64
CA VAL A 447 -9.03 6.63 20.28
C VAL A 447 -8.57 5.51 19.35
N PHE A 448 -8.89 5.57 18.06
CA PHE A 448 -8.44 4.56 17.11
C PHE A 448 -6.92 4.53 16.93
N ASN A 449 -6.25 5.71 16.89
CA ASN A 449 -4.79 5.75 16.84
C ASN A 449 -4.16 5.20 18.13
N THR A 450 -4.76 5.43 19.29
CA THR A 450 -4.31 4.84 20.56
C THR A 450 -4.48 3.32 20.58
N ALA A 451 -5.62 2.82 20.10
CA ALA A 451 -5.85 1.38 19.97
C ALA A 451 -4.85 0.74 18.99
N PHE A 452 -4.51 1.45 17.90
CA PHE A 452 -3.49 1.03 16.95
C PHE A 452 -2.11 0.94 17.59
N PHE A 453 -1.70 1.94 18.36
CA PHE A 453 -0.44 1.91 19.10
C PHE A 453 -0.35 0.66 19.98
N ILE A 454 -1.41 0.38 20.77
CA ILE A 454 -1.48 -0.78 21.65
C ILE A 454 -1.39 -2.08 20.84
N HIS A 455 -2.13 -2.17 19.73
CA HIS A 455 -2.15 -3.34 18.86
C HIS A 455 -0.76 -3.61 18.25
N VAL A 456 -0.11 -2.59 17.70
CA VAL A 456 1.24 -2.70 17.14
C VAL A 456 2.25 -3.11 18.21
N PHE A 457 2.14 -2.54 19.41
CA PHE A 457 3.06 -2.84 20.51
C PHE A 457 3.06 -4.33 20.88
N PHE A 458 1.88 -4.95 20.97
CA PHE A 458 1.77 -6.34 21.43
C PHE A 458 1.88 -7.38 20.30
N ILE A 459 1.49 -7.06 19.08
CA ILE A 459 1.22 -8.07 18.04
C ILE A 459 2.17 -7.98 16.85
N PHE A 460 2.66 -6.77 16.46
CA PHE A 460 3.45 -6.60 15.26
C PHE A 460 4.91 -7.00 15.47
N PRO A 461 5.44 -8.04 14.75
CA PRO A 461 6.85 -8.39 14.79
C PRO A 461 7.69 -7.45 13.93
N GLU A 462 9.01 -7.40 14.17
CA GLU A 462 9.94 -6.67 13.31
C GLU A 462 10.35 -7.52 12.10
N THR A 463 10.17 -6.97 10.90
CA THR A 463 10.49 -7.64 9.62
C THR A 463 11.72 -7.05 8.93
N ALA A 464 12.26 -5.95 9.43
CA ALA A 464 13.38 -5.26 8.80
C ALA A 464 14.64 -6.13 8.70
N GLY A 465 15.28 -6.11 7.52
CA GLY A 465 16.52 -6.82 7.26
C GLY A 465 16.39 -8.34 7.13
N LYS A 466 15.16 -8.86 7.04
CA LYS A 466 14.89 -10.28 6.84
C LYS A 466 14.48 -10.57 5.39
N THR A 467 14.79 -11.76 4.90
CA THR A 467 14.21 -12.23 3.65
C THR A 467 12.71 -12.51 3.81
N LEU A 468 12.01 -12.68 2.70
CA LEU A 468 10.57 -13.02 2.74
C LEU A 468 10.37 -14.44 3.28
N GLU A 469 11.32 -15.31 3.01
CA GLU A 469 11.37 -16.70 3.41
C GLU A 469 11.70 -16.82 4.92
N GLU A 470 12.67 -16.06 5.43
CA GLU A 470 12.97 -15.96 6.87
C GLU A 470 11.78 -15.41 7.68
N THR A 471 11.03 -14.46 7.10
CA THR A 471 9.83 -13.95 7.76
C THR A 471 8.74 -15.02 7.83
N GLU A 472 8.63 -15.90 6.82
CA GLU A 472 7.70 -17.02 6.86
C GLU A 472 8.07 -18.01 7.96
N ALA A 473 9.35 -18.43 8.03
CA ALA A 473 9.86 -19.34 9.04
C ALA A 473 9.61 -18.83 10.48
N MET A 474 9.68 -17.51 10.70
CA MET A 474 9.42 -16.90 12.01
C MET A 474 7.98 -17.14 12.52
N PHE A 475 6.99 -17.27 11.63
CA PHE A 475 5.60 -17.58 12.00
C PHE A 475 5.32 -19.07 12.10
N GLU A 476 6.19 -19.92 11.56
CA GLU A 476 6.05 -21.38 11.58
C GLU A 476 6.75 -22.04 12.77
N ASP A 477 7.70 -21.34 13.41
CA ASP A 477 8.38 -21.79 14.62
C ASP A 477 7.36 -22.05 15.74
N PRO A 478 7.28 -23.25 16.34
CA PRO A 478 6.42 -23.56 17.47
C PRO A 478 6.64 -22.66 18.68
N ASN A 479 7.87 -22.16 18.86
CA ASN A 479 8.26 -21.20 19.88
C ASN A 479 8.20 -19.73 19.38
N GLY A 480 7.76 -19.53 18.15
CA GLY A 480 7.71 -18.25 17.48
C GLY A 480 6.51 -17.39 17.87
N ILE A 481 6.16 -16.45 17.00
CA ILE A 481 5.13 -15.45 17.26
C ILE A 481 3.74 -16.09 17.16
N LYS A 482 3.05 -16.18 18.30
CA LYS A 482 1.63 -16.53 18.36
C LYS A 482 0.79 -15.28 18.62
N TYR A 483 -0.47 -15.29 18.20
CA TYR A 483 -1.37 -14.12 18.23
C TYR A 483 -1.47 -13.41 19.61
N LEU A 484 -1.29 -14.09 20.72
CA LEU A 484 -1.29 -13.48 22.06
C LEU A 484 -0.16 -14.00 22.94
N GLY A 485 0.77 -14.77 22.40
CA GLY A 485 1.72 -15.52 23.18
C GLY A 485 3.17 -15.08 23.12
N THR A 486 3.65 -14.65 21.95
CA THR A 486 5.05 -14.25 21.83
C THR A 486 5.16 -12.74 21.86
N PRO A 487 5.96 -12.18 22.78
CA PRO A 487 6.12 -10.74 22.87
C PRO A 487 6.79 -10.19 21.59
N ALA A 488 6.01 -9.59 20.72
CA ALA A 488 6.48 -8.99 19.49
C ALA A 488 7.55 -7.89 19.74
N TRP A 489 7.52 -7.24 20.91
CA TRP A 489 8.53 -6.27 21.36
C TRP A 489 9.92 -6.87 21.59
N LYS A 490 10.06 -8.20 21.67
CA LYS A 490 11.37 -8.86 21.75
C LYS A 490 12.00 -9.08 20.38
N THR A 491 11.24 -8.92 19.30
CA THR A 491 11.80 -9.00 17.94
C THR A 491 12.66 -7.77 17.66
N ARG A 492 13.84 -7.99 17.06
CA ARG A 492 14.80 -6.92 16.74
C ARG A 492 15.10 -6.95 15.25
N VAL A 493 15.58 -5.82 14.75
CA VAL A 493 16.18 -5.75 13.41
C VAL A 493 17.37 -6.72 13.38
N LYS A 494 17.32 -7.70 12.46
CA LYS A 494 18.43 -8.62 12.21
C LYS A 494 18.80 -8.48 10.74
N THR A 495 20.09 -8.35 10.47
CA THR A 495 20.60 -8.42 9.11
C THR A 495 20.63 -9.89 8.69
N SER A 496 19.96 -10.25 7.60
CA SER A 496 20.01 -11.61 7.04
C SER A 496 21.40 -11.92 6.53
N GLU A 497 21.73 -13.18 6.40
CA GLU A 497 23.00 -13.63 5.82
C GLU A 497 23.12 -13.16 4.35
N ILE A 498 22.02 -13.22 3.60
CA ILE A 498 21.93 -12.68 2.24
C ILE A 498 22.21 -11.17 2.20
N ALA A 499 21.64 -10.39 3.13
CA ALA A 499 21.90 -8.97 3.20
C ALA A 499 23.35 -8.63 3.58
N ARG A 500 24.03 -9.51 4.35
CA ARG A 500 25.48 -9.38 4.63
C ARG A 500 26.32 -9.61 3.40
N LEU A 501 25.97 -10.61 2.58
CA LEU A 501 26.62 -10.88 1.31
C LEU A 501 26.47 -9.71 0.31
N GLU A 502 25.30 -9.05 0.28
CA GLU A 502 25.07 -7.86 -0.54
C GLU A 502 25.98 -6.68 -0.15
N HIS A 503 26.32 -6.56 1.14
CA HIS A 503 27.17 -5.47 1.64
C HIS A 503 28.68 -5.75 1.52
N GLY A 504 29.06 -6.95 1.05
CA GLY A 504 30.46 -7.35 0.97
C GLY A 504 31.13 -7.63 2.33
N ASP A 505 30.32 -7.72 3.39
CA ASP A 505 30.81 -7.89 4.76
C ASP A 505 31.23 -9.33 5.09
N VAL A 506 31.09 -10.27 4.16
CA VAL A 506 31.50 -11.67 4.31
C VAL A 506 32.61 -11.98 3.32
N GLU A 507 33.83 -12.10 3.82
CA GLU A 507 34.89 -12.79 3.09
C GLU A 507 34.39 -14.19 2.68
N SER A 508 34.60 -14.56 1.43
CA SER A 508 34.10 -15.78 0.76
C SER A 508 34.64 -17.12 1.34
N LYS A 509 34.90 -17.17 2.63
CA LYS A 509 35.69 -18.26 3.25
C LYS A 509 34.90 -19.50 3.65
N ASN A 510 33.56 -19.52 3.64
CA ASN A 510 32.82 -20.73 4.01
C ASN A 510 31.48 -20.87 3.26
N ILE A 511 31.49 -20.94 1.94
CA ILE A 511 30.34 -21.45 1.20
C ILE A 511 30.54 -22.96 1.03
N PRO A 512 29.67 -23.84 1.59
CA PRO A 512 29.71 -25.27 1.26
C PRO A 512 29.39 -25.40 -0.24
N HIS A 513 30.32 -25.91 -1.00
CA HIS A 513 30.06 -26.27 -2.39
C HIS A 513 28.94 -27.31 -2.43
N PRO A 514 27.87 -27.12 -3.23
CA PRO A 514 26.86 -28.14 -3.41
C PRO A 514 27.57 -29.39 -4.00
N HIS A 515 27.35 -30.53 -3.36
CA HIS A 515 27.87 -31.81 -3.76
C HIS A 515 27.54 -32.06 -5.23
N SER A 516 28.57 -32.13 -6.07
CA SER A 516 28.50 -32.70 -7.41
C SER A 516 28.05 -34.16 -7.28
N PRO A 517 27.13 -34.66 -8.11
CA PRO A 517 26.85 -36.08 -8.14
C PRO A 517 28.09 -36.79 -8.70
N THR A 518 28.78 -37.52 -7.83
CA THR A 518 29.88 -38.40 -8.22
C THR A 518 29.36 -39.46 -9.17
N ALA A 519 29.83 -39.40 -10.41
CA ALA A 519 29.69 -40.46 -11.37
C ALA A 519 30.33 -41.72 -10.82
N GLY A 520 29.56 -42.78 -10.72
CA GLY A 520 30.07 -44.10 -10.32
C GLY A 520 31.06 -44.63 -11.32
N THR A 521 32.29 -44.86 -10.88
CA THR A 521 33.22 -45.77 -11.56
C THR A 521 33.33 -47.03 -10.76
N SER A 522 32.85 -48.10 -11.36
CA SER A 522 33.11 -49.47 -10.97
C SER A 522 34.59 -49.79 -11.09
N SER A 523 35.20 -50.33 -10.05
CA SER A 523 36.36 -51.20 -10.19
C SER A 523 36.35 -52.26 -9.11
N THR A 524 36.35 -53.52 -9.58
CA THR A 524 36.61 -54.78 -8.92
C THR A 524 38.03 -54.88 -8.37
N ALA A 525 38.21 -55.44 -7.19
CA ALA A 525 39.19 -56.53 -6.82
C ALA A 525 39.27 -56.65 -5.30
N ALA A 526 38.83 -57.77 -4.80
CA ALA A 526 39.57 -58.89 -4.20
C ALA A 526 40.40 -58.69 -2.93
N GLY A 527 40.06 -59.47 -1.89
CA GLY A 527 40.99 -60.04 -0.92
C GLY A 527 40.85 -59.54 0.49
N ASP A 528 40.36 -60.27 1.32
CA ASP A 528 40.76 -61.29 2.26
C ASP A 528 40.69 -60.93 3.74
N ASN A 529 40.03 -61.81 4.49
CA ASN A 529 40.24 -62.27 5.88
C ASN A 529 40.17 -61.32 7.10
N GLY A 530 39.29 -61.70 8.02
CA GLY A 530 39.66 -61.74 9.44
C GLY A 530 38.60 -61.30 10.44
N GLU A 531 37.84 -62.30 10.89
CA GLU A 531 37.39 -62.57 12.26
C GLU A 531 36.84 -61.52 13.23
N THR A 532 35.65 -61.86 13.73
CA THR A 532 35.14 -61.95 15.11
C THR A 532 34.72 -60.69 15.85
N GLY A 533 33.49 -60.80 16.38
CA GLY A 533 33.11 -60.13 17.61
C GLY A 533 31.64 -59.68 17.66
N GLU A 534 30.83 -60.52 18.33
CA GLU A 534 29.47 -60.31 18.80
C GLU A 534 29.21 -58.94 19.44
N SER A 535 28.07 -58.33 19.23
CA SER A 535 27.02 -58.35 20.25
C SER A 535 25.77 -57.57 19.79
N ALA A 536 24.66 -58.14 20.17
CA ALA A 536 23.28 -57.70 19.96
C ALA A 536 22.93 -56.38 20.69
N GLY A 537 21.98 -55.65 20.13
CA GLY A 537 21.33 -54.57 20.90
C GLY A 537 20.37 -53.81 20.01
N GLY A 538 19.08 -54.13 20.11
CA GLY A 538 17.99 -53.63 19.32
C GLY A 538 17.75 -52.12 19.39
N SER A 539 17.20 -51.60 18.35
CA SER A 539 16.41 -50.39 18.39
C SER A 539 15.27 -50.48 17.36
N LYS A 540 14.14 -50.98 17.85
CA LYS A 540 12.83 -50.64 17.34
C LYS A 540 12.45 -49.35 18.06
N THR A 541 12.31 -48.20 17.37
CA THR A 541 11.46 -47.05 17.74
C THR A 541 11.73 -45.88 16.81
N ALA A 542 11.15 -45.90 15.63
CA ALA A 542 11.04 -44.70 14.78
C ALA A 542 9.75 -44.65 13.95
N GLU A 543 8.88 -45.67 13.98
CA GLU A 543 7.67 -45.69 13.13
C GLU A 543 6.33 -45.41 13.85
N GLN A 544 6.34 -45.17 15.16
CA GLN A 544 5.07 -45.00 15.95
C GLN A 544 4.76 -43.58 16.39
N GLN A 545 5.42 -42.55 15.89
CA GLN A 545 5.10 -41.16 16.26
C GLN A 545 4.45 -40.31 15.14
N VAL A 546 4.13 -40.88 13.98
CA VAL A 546 3.49 -40.11 12.87
C VAL A 546 1.96 -40.23 12.86
N GLU A 547 1.36 -41.12 13.64
CA GLU A 547 -0.09 -41.42 13.59
C GLU A 547 -0.95 -40.73 14.65
N LYS A 548 -0.42 -39.74 15.39
CA LYS A 548 -1.18 -39.00 16.45
C LYS A 548 -1.25 -37.48 16.27
N ALA A 549 -1.07 -36.98 15.05
CA ALA A 549 -1.23 -35.54 14.75
C ALA A 549 -1.95 -35.30 13.41
N MET A 550 -3.06 -36.01 13.18
CA MET A 550 -4.12 -35.57 12.27
C MET A 550 -5.30 -35.02 13.04
#